data_2748868c021282805e207f585db9561b
#
_entry.id   2748868c021282805e207f585db9561b
#
_cell.length_a   1.000
_cell.length_b   1.000
_cell.length_c   1.000
_cell.angle_alpha   90.00
_cell.angle_beta   90.00
_cell.angle_gamma   90.00
#
_symmetry.space_group_name_H-M   'P 1'
#
loop_
_entity.id
_entity.type
_entity.pdbx_description
1 polymer ?
#
loop_
_entity_poly.entity_id
_entity_poly.type
_entity_poly.pdbx_seq_one_letter_code
_entity_poly.pdbx_strand_id
1 'polypeptide(L)' 'MKPLKEKISITIDSDILEKVREIAEADDRSLSQYINLILKKHLESKDDA' A
#
# COMPACT_ATOMS: atom_id res chain seq x y z
N MET A 1 19.05 1.03 -10.03
CA MET A 1 19.13 1.70 -8.73
C MET A 1 17.82 1.64 -8.00
N LYS A 2 17.86 1.35 -6.72
CA LYS A 2 16.64 1.27 -5.94
C LYS A 2 16.15 2.64 -5.53
N PRO A 3 14.85 2.88 -5.63
CA PRO A 3 14.30 4.13 -5.14
C PRO A 3 14.36 4.17 -3.61
N LEU A 4 14.58 5.35 -3.08
CA LEU A 4 14.55 5.54 -1.65
C LEU A 4 13.10 5.59 -1.20
N LYS A 5 12.85 5.02 -0.02
CA LYS A 5 11.51 5.07 0.55
C LYS A 5 11.36 6.37 1.32
N GLU A 6 10.27 7.05 1.10
CA GLU A 6 9.99 8.31 1.76
C GLU A 6 8.84 8.15 2.71
N LYS A 7 8.90 8.86 3.82
CA LYS A 7 7.80 8.89 4.77
C LYS A 7 6.83 9.95 4.37
N ILE A 8 5.58 9.57 4.29
CA ILE A 8 4.51 10.52 3.98
C ILE A 8 3.38 10.31 4.97
N SER A 9 2.53 11.31 5.08
CA SER A 9 1.32 11.22 5.89
C SER A 9 0.12 11.40 5.01
N ILE A 10 -0.86 10.52 5.15
CA ILE A 10 -2.09 10.62 4.37
C ILE A 10 -3.27 10.41 5.30
N THR A 11 -4.42 10.87 4.87
CA THR A 11 -5.66 10.67 5.58
C THR A 11 -6.44 9.57 4.89
N ILE A 12 -6.86 8.57 5.66
CA ILE A 12 -7.59 7.42 5.13
C ILE A 12 -8.83 7.22 5.97
N ASP A 13 -9.93 6.86 5.31
CA ASP A 13 -11.15 6.51 6.03
C ASP A 13 -10.86 5.39 7.02
N SER A 14 -11.39 5.51 8.23
CA SER A 14 -11.06 4.57 9.30
C SER A 14 -11.52 3.16 9.00
N ASP A 15 -12.68 3.00 8.37
CA ASP A 15 -13.18 1.68 8.02
C ASP A 15 -12.32 1.02 6.94
N ILE A 16 -11.84 1.81 6.00
CA ILE A 16 -10.93 1.30 4.96
C ILE A 16 -9.60 0.91 5.58
N LEU A 17 -9.12 1.73 6.49
CA LEU A 17 -7.85 1.45 7.16
C LEU A 17 -7.90 0.14 7.93
N GLU A 18 -8.99 -0.10 8.64
CA GLU A 18 -9.14 -1.34 9.40
C GLU A 18 -9.11 -2.56 8.49
N LYS A 19 -9.82 -2.49 7.39
CA LYS A 19 -9.87 -3.61 6.45
C LYS A 19 -8.52 -3.88 5.81
N VAL A 20 -7.84 -2.83 5.43
CA VAL A 20 -6.53 -2.97 4.83
C VAL A 20 -5.55 -3.56 5.84
N ARG A 21 -5.65 -3.13 7.09
CA ARG A 21 -4.78 -3.66 8.14
C ARG A 21 -5.00 -5.15 8.34
N GLU A 22 -6.26 -5.58 8.35
CA GLU A 22 -6.57 -7.00 8.50
C GLU A 22 -6.00 -7.82 7.37
N ILE A 23 -6.14 -7.33 6.16
CA ILE A 23 -5.62 -8.04 4.99
C ILE A 23 -4.11 -8.10 5.03
N ALA A 24 -3.47 -7.01 5.42
CA ALA A 24 -2.02 -6.98 5.51
C ALA A 24 -1.51 -7.98 6.54
N GLU A 25 -2.19 -8.08 7.67
CA GLU A 25 -1.80 -9.03 8.71
C GLU A 25 -1.97 -10.47 8.24
N ALA A 26 -3.06 -10.73 7.55
CA ALA A 26 -3.31 -12.07 7.01
C ALA A 26 -2.24 -12.46 6.00
N ASP A 27 -1.67 -11.48 5.33
CA ASP A 27 -0.63 -11.70 4.33
C ASP A 27 0.77 -11.61 4.94
N ASP A 28 0.84 -11.46 6.25
CA ASP A 28 2.10 -11.37 6.99
C ASP A 28 2.96 -10.19 6.54
N ARG A 29 2.33 -9.10 6.21
CA ARG A 29 3.01 -7.88 5.78
C ARG A 29 2.67 -6.74 6.73
N SER A 30 3.58 -5.78 6.83
CA SER A 30 3.26 -4.56 7.55
C SER A 30 2.28 -3.73 6.73
N LEU A 31 1.57 -2.83 7.41
CA LEU A 31 0.60 -1.98 6.72
C LEU A 31 1.27 -1.15 5.64
N SER A 32 2.43 -0.60 5.94
CA SER A 32 3.16 0.21 4.97
C SER A 32 3.55 -0.60 3.73
N GLN A 33 4.05 -1.81 3.96
CA GLN A 33 4.44 -2.67 2.85
C GLN A 33 3.26 -3.04 1.96
N TYR A 34 2.13 -3.32 2.60
CA TYR A 34 0.94 -3.70 1.85
C TYR A 34 0.44 -2.55 1.00
N ILE A 35 0.37 -1.35 1.58
CA ILE A 35 -0.07 -0.17 0.85
C ILE A 35 0.87 0.12 -0.30
N ASN A 36 2.16 0.03 -0.06
CA ASN A 36 3.14 0.27 -1.12
C ASN A 36 2.94 -0.71 -2.28
N LEU A 37 2.67 -1.95 -1.96
CA LEU A 37 2.44 -2.97 -2.98
C LEU A 37 1.20 -2.67 -3.82
N ILE A 38 0.13 -2.24 -3.16
CA ILE A 38 -1.11 -1.89 -3.87
C ILE A 38 -0.87 -0.74 -4.84
N LEU A 39 -0.18 0.30 -4.36
CA LEU A 39 0.09 1.46 -5.20
C LEU A 39 0.96 1.09 -6.38
N LYS A 40 1.94 0.24 -6.14
CA LYS A 40 2.82 -0.21 -7.20
C LYS A 40 2.06 -0.96 -8.28
N LYS A 41 1.16 -1.85 -7.86
CA LYS A 41 0.36 -2.61 -8.80
C LYS A 41 -0.59 -1.71 -9.58
N HIS A 42 -1.12 -0.70 -8.91
CA HIS A 42 -2.01 0.23 -9.59
C HIS A 42 -1.28 0.99 -10.69
N LEU A 43 -0.07 1.42 -10.42
CA LEU A 43 0.72 2.14 -11.40
C LEU A 43 1.10 1.25 -12.58
N GLU A 44 1.45 0.02 -12.31
CA GLU A 44 1.79 -0.94 -13.35
C GLU A 44 0.60 -1.18 -14.27
N SER A 45 -0.57 -1.26 -13.69
CA SER A 45 -1.79 -1.47 -14.45
C SER A 45 -2.08 -0.28 -15.37
N LYS A 46 -1.81 0.92 -14.90
CA LYS A 46 -2.02 2.11 -15.68
C LYS A 46 -1.02 2.22 -16.83
N ASP A 47 0.20 1.85 -16.56
CA ASP A 47 1.24 1.90 -17.58
C ASP A 47 0.96 0.94 -18.72
N ASP A 48 0.21 -0.09 -18.44
CA ASP A 48 -0.09 -1.13 -19.38
C ASP A 48 -1.21 -0.76 -20.34
N ALA A 49 -1.85 0.34 -20.07
CA ALA A 49 -3.00 0.76 -20.87
C ALA A 49 -2.61 1.22 -22.27
#